data_0435d75efa25581b5349fe7b4f9cc4c4
#
_entry.id   0435d75efa25581b5349fe7b4f9cc4c4
#
_cell.length_a   1.000
_cell.length_b   1.000
_cell.length_c   1.000
_cell.angle_alpha   90.00
_cell.angle_beta   90.00
_cell.angle_gamma   90.00
#
_symmetry.space_group_name_H-M   'P 1'
#
loop_
_entity.id
_entity.type
_entity.pdbx_description
1 polymer ?
#
loop_
_entity_poly.entity_id
_entity_poly.type
_entity_poly.pdbx_seq_one_letter_code
_entity_poly.pdbx_strand_id
1 'polypeptide(L)'
;YAALTSDTFGWLENNGSSWTQASIDTSADGAKGVHIADIDGDGDLDFVGAMYYGDSIAWYENDGAANPSFTKTVISTGTDGANDVDVADIDGDGDLDIISASGNDDEITWFENNGAADPTFATANIATSADGAGDVYVADIDGDGDLDIVSASETDDTIAWYENDGAKDPMFT
;
A
#
# COMPACT_ATOMS: atom_id res chain seq x y z
N TYR A 1 12.21 -5.18 -0.20
CA TYR A 1 11.76 -6.39 0.52
C TYR A 1 11.23 -6.05 1.89
N ALA A 2 10.29 -6.87 2.36
CA ALA A 2 9.82 -6.88 3.74
C ALA A 2 10.35 -8.13 4.45
N ALA A 3 10.67 -8.00 5.74
CA ALA A 3 11.18 -9.11 6.55
C ALA A 3 10.47 -9.14 7.91
N LEU A 4 9.41 -9.95 7.97
CA LEU A 4 8.47 -10.07 9.11
C LEU A 4 9.17 -10.36 10.45
N THR A 5 10.21 -11.21 10.45
CA THR A 5 10.87 -11.66 11.69
C THR A 5 12.03 -10.77 12.13
N SER A 6 12.46 -9.83 11.30
CA SER A 6 13.50 -8.85 11.63
C SER A 6 13.00 -7.41 11.62
N ASP A 7 11.67 -7.22 11.50
CA ASP A 7 11.00 -5.92 11.55
C ASP A 7 11.65 -4.89 10.61
N THR A 8 11.97 -5.35 9.38
CA THR A 8 12.80 -4.57 8.47
C THR A 8 12.15 -4.43 7.11
N PHE A 9 12.05 -3.19 6.62
CA PHE A 9 11.97 -2.87 5.21
C PHE A 9 13.35 -2.52 4.67
N GLY A 10 13.63 -2.93 3.44
CA GLY A 10 14.89 -2.61 2.80
C GLY A 10 14.89 -2.89 1.30
N TRP A 11 15.98 -2.56 0.65
CA TRP A 11 16.18 -2.77 -0.77
C TRP A 11 17.51 -3.44 -1.06
N LEU A 12 17.63 -4.01 -2.26
CA LEU A 12 18.84 -4.65 -2.75
C LEU A 12 19.35 -3.86 -3.94
N GLU A 13 20.47 -3.20 -3.77
CA GLU A 13 21.15 -2.49 -4.85
C GLU A 13 21.90 -3.48 -5.74
N ASN A 14 21.61 -3.42 -7.05
CA ASN A 14 22.34 -4.17 -8.06
C ASN A 14 23.49 -3.31 -8.63
N ASN A 15 24.72 -3.63 -8.30
CA ASN A 15 25.90 -2.92 -8.83
C ASN A 15 26.45 -3.53 -10.13
N GLY A 16 25.70 -4.46 -10.76
CA GLY A 16 26.08 -5.15 -12.00
C GLY A 16 26.91 -6.42 -11.81
N SER A 17 27.43 -6.68 -10.63
CA SER A 17 28.23 -7.88 -10.31
C SER A 17 27.82 -8.56 -8.99
N SER A 18 27.18 -7.84 -8.10
CA SER A 18 26.68 -8.31 -6.80
C SER A 18 25.48 -7.46 -6.36
N TRP A 19 24.82 -7.92 -5.32
CA TRP A 19 23.75 -7.20 -4.65
C TRP A 19 24.23 -6.71 -3.30
N THR A 20 23.94 -5.43 -2.98
CA THR A 20 24.23 -4.84 -1.67
C THR A 20 22.90 -4.55 -0.98
N GLN A 21 22.76 -5.03 0.25
CA GLN A 21 21.56 -4.77 1.06
C GLN A 21 21.67 -3.42 1.75
N ALA A 22 20.58 -2.64 1.68
CA ALA A 22 20.36 -1.43 2.45
C ALA A 22 19.01 -1.51 3.19
N SER A 23 18.95 -0.98 4.41
CA SER A 23 17.71 -0.93 5.19
C SER A 23 17.04 0.43 5.01
N ILE A 24 15.72 0.43 4.82
CA ILE A 24 14.86 1.62 4.83
C ILE A 24 14.39 1.88 6.26
N ASP A 25 13.80 0.87 6.91
CA ASP A 25 13.35 0.92 8.30
C ASP A 25 13.70 -0.41 9.00
N THR A 26 14.31 -0.34 10.19
CA THR A 26 14.66 -1.51 11.03
C THR A 26 13.77 -1.62 12.27
N SER A 27 12.66 -0.89 12.29
CA SER A 27 11.68 -0.85 13.35
C SER A 27 10.24 -1.03 12.82
N ALA A 28 10.12 -1.58 11.61
CA ALA A 28 8.84 -1.87 10.95
C ALA A 28 8.23 -3.15 11.53
N ASP A 29 7.60 -3.06 12.70
CA ASP A 29 7.09 -4.19 13.49
C ASP A 29 6.17 -5.09 12.66
N GLY A 30 6.67 -6.27 12.32
CA GLY A 30 5.99 -7.19 11.43
C GLY A 30 5.93 -6.75 9.97
N ALA A 31 7.01 -6.19 9.42
CA ALA A 31 7.10 -5.80 8.00
C ALA A 31 6.62 -6.91 7.05
N LYS A 32 5.59 -6.64 6.21
CA LYS A 32 4.93 -7.66 5.38
C LYS A 32 4.70 -7.20 3.93
N GLY A 33 3.62 -6.47 3.62
CA GLY A 33 3.34 -5.94 2.28
C GLY A 33 4.23 -4.76 1.91
N VAL A 34 4.59 -4.64 0.63
CA VAL A 34 5.38 -3.51 0.11
C VAL A 34 4.98 -3.16 -1.31
N HIS A 35 4.84 -1.86 -1.58
CA HIS A 35 4.69 -1.32 -2.92
C HIS A 35 5.69 -0.18 -3.15
N ILE A 36 6.04 0.07 -4.42
CA ILE A 36 7.00 1.12 -4.82
C ILE A 36 6.34 1.97 -5.91
N ALA A 37 6.21 3.27 -5.65
CA ALA A 37 5.65 4.24 -6.58
C ALA A 37 6.12 5.65 -6.23
N ASP A 38 5.98 6.60 -7.14
CA ASP A 38 6.19 8.04 -6.94
C ASP A 38 4.91 8.63 -6.34
N ILE A 39 4.81 8.68 -5.01
CA ILE A 39 3.57 8.99 -4.27
C ILE A 39 3.27 10.50 -4.25
N ASP A 40 4.30 11.34 -4.23
CA ASP A 40 4.17 12.80 -4.15
C ASP A 40 4.40 13.50 -5.50
N GLY A 41 4.71 12.73 -6.55
CA GLY A 41 4.87 13.24 -7.91
C GLY A 41 6.18 14.02 -8.13
N ASP A 42 7.21 13.82 -7.31
CA ASP A 42 8.49 14.50 -7.40
C ASP A 42 9.46 13.85 -8.42
N GLY A 43 9.14 12.65 -8.90
CA GLY A 43 9.87 11.87 -9.91
C GLY A 43 10.81 10.82 -9.34
N ASP A 44 10.92 10.70 -8.03
CA ASP A 44 11.69 9.69 -7.34
C ASP A 44 10.76 8.58 -6.80
N LEU A 45 11.23 7.34 -6.80
CA LEU A 45 10.38 6.22 -6.35
C LEU A 45 10.41 6.11 -4.83
N ASP A 46 9.26 6.20 -4.24
CA ASP A 46 8.99 6.01 -2.82
C ASP A 46 8.67 4.56 -2.48
N PHE A 47 8.44 4.32 -1.20
CA PHE A 47 8.12 3.01 -0.66
C PHE A 47 6.91 3.11 0.25
N VAL A 48 5.92 2.24 0.05
CA VAL A 48 4.79 2.05 0.95
C VAL A 48 4.90 0.68 1.61
N GLY A 49 4.67 0.60 2.91
CA GLY A 49 4.81 -0.64 3.67
C GLY A 49 3.68 -0.91 4.64
N ALA A 50 3.24 -2.17 4.69
CA ALA A 50 2.32 -2.71 5.68
C ALA A 50 3.08 -3.37 6.83
N MET A 51 2.73 -3.03 8.08
CA MET A 51 3.34 -3.53 9.31
C MET A 51 2.31 -4.32 10.12
N TYR A 52 2.39 -5.65 10.03
CA TYR A 52 1.39 -6.57 10.59
C TYR A 52 1.23 -6.48 12.11
N TYR A 53 2.34 -6.49 12.86
CA TYR A 53 2.32 -6.38 14.33
C TYR A 53 2.29 -4.92 14.79
N GLY A 54 2.67 -4.00 13.91
CA GLY A 54 2.62 -2.56 14.15
C GLY A 54 1.26 -1.93 13.82
N ASP A 55 0.28 -2.73 13.32
CA ASP A 55 -1.09 -2.31 12.99
C ASP A 55 -1.13 -1.02 12.17
N SER A 56 -0.21 -0.90 11.19
CA SER A 56 0.00 0.39 10.53
C SER A 56 0.45 0.27 9.09
N ILE A 57 0.09 1.30 8.31
CA ILE A 57 0.60 1.58 6.98
C ILE A 57 1.48 2.83 7.05
N ALA A 58 2.63 2.81 6.40
CA ALA A 58 3.51 3.97 6.30
C ALA A 58 4.05 4.17 4.88
N TRP A 59 4.18 5.42 4.52
CA TRP A 59 4.91 5.91 3.35
C TRP A 59 6.32 6.32 3.77
N TYR A 60 7.29 6.06 2.92
CA TYR A 60 8.69 6.37 3.08
C TYR A 60 9.15 7.16 1.86
N GLU A 61 9.13 8.49 1.98
CA GLU A 61 9.54 9.44 0.95
C GLU A 61 11.05 9.31 0.68
N ASN A 62 11.41 9.17 -0.59
CA ASN A 62 12.76 9.10 -1.10
C ASN A 62 13.31 10.53 -1.35
N ASP A 63 14.51 10.83 -0.92
CA ASP A 63 15.14 12.15 -1.12
C ASP A 63 15.77 12.35 -2.51
N GLY A 64 15.60 11.41 -3.45
CA GLY A 64 16.13 11.46 -4.81
C GLY A 64 17.66 11.44 -4.94
N ALA A 65 18.37 11.23 -3.85
CA ALA A 65 19.82 11.19 -3.89
C ALA A 65 20.34 9.87 -4.51
N ALA A 66 21.54 9.90 -5.13
CA ALA A 66 22.19 8.71 -5.67
C ALA A 66 22.46 7.59 -4.64
N ASN A 67 22.43 7.93 -3.36
CA ASN A 67 22.39 7.00 -2.24
C ASN A 67 21.20 7.44 -1.37
N PRO A 68 19.99 6.91 -1.64
CA PRO A 68 18.75 7.46 -1.10
C PRO A 68 18.65 7.31 0.42
N SER A 69 18.03 8.31 1.04
CA SER A 69 17.50 8.24 2.40
C SER A 69 15.98 8.37 2.37
N PHE A 70 15.31 7.77 3.32
CA PHE A 70 13.85 7.67 3.36
C PHE A 70 13.29 8.34 4.61
N THR A 71 12.30 9.21 4.43
CA THR A 71 11.56 9.86 5.51
C THR A 71 10.24 9.12 5.74
N LYS A 72 10.03 8.56 6.94
CA LYS A 72 8.82 7.82 7.29
C LYS A 72 7.68 8.75 7.68
N THR A 73 6.53 8.60 7.02
CA THR A 73 5.23 9.17 7.40
C THR A 73 4.24 8.04 7.66
N VAL A 74 3.67 7.96 8.86
CA VAL A 74 2.64 6.97 9.19
C VAL A 74 1.30 7.46 8.64
N ILE A 75 0.69 6.68 7.73
CA ILE A 75 -0.60 6.98 7.09
C ILE A 75 -1.75 6.55 8.01
N SER A 76 -1.67 5.34 8.56
CA SER A 76 -2.68 4.78 9.46
C SER A 76 -2.03 3.99 10.60
N THR A 77 -2.67 4.03 11.78
CA THR A 77 -2.39 3.17 12.94
C THR A 77 -3.63 2.37 13.36
N GLY A 78 -4.60 2.27 12.46
CA GLY A 78 -5.88 1.58 12.69
C GLY A 78 -6.10 0.46 11.67
N THR A 79 -5.03 -0.16 11.18
CA THR A 79 -5.04 -1.27 10.21
C THR A 79 -4.54 -2.53 10.90
N ASP A 80 -5.37 -3.08 11.83
CA ASP A 80 -4.99 -4.24 12.67
C ASP A 80 -4.67 -5.45 11.79
N GLY A 81 -3.43 -5.93 11.92
CA GLY A 81 -2.91 -7.00 11.10
C GLY A 81 -2.73 -6.62 9.63
N ALA A 82 -2.19 -5.42 9.34
CA ALA A 82 -1.90 -4.99 7.98
C ALA A 82 -1.02 -6.00 7.23
N ASN A 83 -1.60 -6.64 6.22
CA ASN A 83 -0.98 -7.73 5.48
C ASN A 83 -0.32 -7.25 4.19
N ASP A 84 -1.06 -6.48 3.39
CA ASP A 84 -0.63 -6.09 2.06
C ASP A 84 -1.06 -4.67 1.72
N VAL A 85 -0.38 -4.07 0.73
CA VAL A 85 -0.67 -2.76 0.16
C VAL A 85 -0.49 -2.78 -1.35
N ASP A 86 -1.39 -2.09 -2.06
CA ASP A 86 -1.23 -1.76 -3.47
C ASP A 86 -1.38 -0.25 -3.67
N VAL A 87 -0.90 0.27 -4.82
CA VAL A 87 -0.89 1.70 -5.12
C VAL A 87 -1.37 1.93 -6.53
N ALA A 88 -2.39 2.78 -6.69
CA ALA A 88 -2.94 3.16 -7.99
C ALA A 88 -3.76 4.47 -7.87
N ASP A 89 -3.98 5.16 -8.98
CA ASP A 89 -4.92 6.29 -9.11
C ASP A 89 -6.36 5.74 -9.20
N ILE A 90 -7.02 5.58 -8.05
CA ILE A 90 -8.31 4.86 -7.93
C ILE A 90 -9.48 5.71 -8.40
N ASP A 91 -9.45 7.01 -8.17
CA ASP A 91 -10.53 7.93 -8.54
C ASP A 91 -10.29 8.68 -9.86
N GLY A 92 -9.15 8.43 -10.51
CA GLY A 92 -8.80 9.01 -11.80
C GLY A 92 -8.43 10.50 -11.74
N ASP A 93 -8.01 11.00 -10.57
CA ASP A 93 -7.66 12.42 -10.40
C ASP A 93 -6.19 12.73 -10.74
N GLY A 94 -5.38 11.70 -10.93
CA GLY A 94 -3.98 11.76 -11.36
C GLY A 94 -2.98 11.58 -10.22
N ASP A 95 -3.43 11.47 -8.99
CA ASP A 95 -2.61 11.25 -7.81
C ASP A 95 -2.66 9.77 -7.38
N LEU A 96 -1.57 9.23 -6.87
CA LEU A 96 -1.53 7.81 -6.51
C LEU A 96 -2.06 7.59 -5.09
N ASP A 97 -3.08 6.75 -4.99
CA ASP A 97 -3.71 6.32 -3.75
C ASP A 97 -3.09 5.03 -3.21
N ILE A 98 -3.43 4.69 -1.98
CA ILE A 98 -2.98 3.46 -1.33
C ILE A 98 -4.20 2.61 -0.93
N ILE A 99 -4.15 1.31 -1.24
CA ILE A 99 -5.13 0.32 -0.81
C ILE A 99 -4.44 -0.62 0.16
N SER A 100 -5.11 -1.00 1.26
CA SER A 100 -4.59 -2.00 2.19
C SER A 100 -5.55 -3.15 2.44
N ALA A 101 -4.98 -4.34 2.69
CA ALA A 101 -5.67 -5.49 3.24
C ALA A 101 -5.22 -5.70 4.70
N SER A 102 -6.18 -5.75 5.64
CA SER A 102 -5.95 -5.88 7.08
C SER A 102 -6.71 -7.09 7.63
N GLY A 103 -5.96 -8.12 8.03
CA GLY A 103 -6.54 -9.44 8.29
C GLY A 103 -7.13 -9.63 9.68
N ASN A 104 -6.82 -8.79 10.67
CA ASN A 104 -7.39 -8.93 12.02
C ASN A 104 -8.65 -8.08 12.22
N ASP A 105 -8.81 -7.00 11.45
CA ASP A 105 -10.04 -6.19 11.43
C ASP A 105 -10.95 -6.49 10.22
N ASP A 106 -10.54 -7.44 9.36
CA ASP A 106 -11.32 -7.93 8.22
C ASP A 106 -11.64 -6.83 7.20
N GLU A 107 -10.72 -5.88 7.00
CA GLU A 107 -10.96 -4.68 6.19
C GLU A 107 -10.10 -4.63 4.93
N ILE A 108 -10.72 -4.10 3.86
CA ILE A 108 -10.04 -3.51 2.71
C ILE A 108 -10.26 -2.01 2.80
N THR A 109 -9.17 -1.25 2.87
CA THR A 109 -9.21 0.20 3.12
C THR A 109 -8.52 0.96 2.00
N TRP A 110 -9.17 2.02 1.51
CA TRP A 110 -8.63 3.01 0.58
C TRP A 110 -8.17 4.25 1.34
N PHE A 111 -6.98 4.72 1.03
CA PHE A 111 -6.38 5.97 1.50
C PHE A 111 -6.20 6.88 0.31
N GLU A 112 -7.18 7.79 0.09
CA GLU A 112 -7.20 8.77 -0.99
C GLU A 112 -6.13 9.83 -0.75
N ASN A 113 -5.25 10.02 -1.73
CA ASN A 113 -4.20 11.04 -1.75
C ASN A 113 -4.80 12.39 -2.18
N ASN A 114 -4.42 13.47 -1.54
CA ASN A 114 -4.91 14.82 -1.86
C ASN A 114 -4.07 15.56 -2.94
N GLY A 115 -3.07 14.91 -3.55
CA GLY A 115 -2.23 15.44 -4.61
C GLY A 115 -1.31 16.61 -4.21
N ALA A 116 -1.05 16.78 -2.93
CA ALA A 116 -0.10 17.79 -2.49
C ALA A 116 1.34 17.22 -2.49
N ALA A 117 2.35 18.08 -2.70
CA ALA A 117 3.76 17.69 -2.59
C ALA A 117 4.18 17.18 -1.17
N ASP A 118 3.33 17.36 -0.19
CA ASP A 118 3.41 16.75 1.15
C ASP A 118 2.01 16.17 1.39
N PRO A 119 1.74 14.93 0.87
CA PRO A 119 0.40 14.41 0.77
C PRO A 119 -0.23 14.06 2.12
N THR A 120 -1.54 14.25 2.18
CA THR A 120 -2.38 13.75 3.27
C THR A 120 -3.43 12.80 2.70
N PHE A 121 -3.81 11.79 3.47
CA PHE A 121 -4.67 10.71 3.01
C PHE A 121 -6.01 10.74 3.74
N ALA A 122 -7.11 10.77 2.98
CA ALA A 122 -8.43 10.51 3.50
C ALA A 122 -8.69 9.00 3.52
N THR A 123 -9.43 8.49 4.52
CA THR A 123 -9.64 7.05 4.69
C THR A 123 -11.08 6.68 4.39
N ALA A 124 -11.28 5.65 3.55
CA ALA A 124 -12.56 5.02 3.28
C ALA A 124 -12.44 3.49 3.31
N ASN A 125 -13.38 2.81 3.99
CA ASN A 125 -13.43 1.35 4.00
C ASN A 125 -14.22 0.87 2.77
N ILE A 126 -13.57 0.07 1.93
CA ILE A 126 -14.17 -0.61 0.77
C ILE A 126 -14.96 -1.83 1.25
N ALA A 127 -14.38 -2.62 2.15
CA ALA A 127 -15.03 -3.76 2.79
C ALA A 127 -14.69 -3.83 4.27
N THR A 128 -15.63 -4.31 5.09
CA THR A 128 -15.50 -4.53 6.54
C THR A 128 -15.89 -5.96 6.94
N SER A 129 -15.77 -6.89 6.00
CA SER A 129 -16.12 -8.31 6.17
C SER A 129 -15.27 -9.21 5.27
N ALA A 130 -14.06 -8.77 4.93
CA ALA A 130 -13.06 -9.55 4.21
C ALA A 130 -12.27 -10.43 5.22
N ASP A 131 -12.93 -11.48 5.76
CA ASP A 131 -12.46 -12.24 6.94
C ASP A 131 -11.06 -12.84 6.71
N GLY A 132 -10.07 -12.26 7.41
CA GLY A 132 -8.66 -12.58 7.23
C GLY A 132 -8.07 -12.02 5.94
N ALA A 133 -8.39 -10.77 5.54
CA ALA A 133 -7.85 -10.13 4.34
C ALA A 133 -6.32 -10.23 4.28
N GLY A 134 -5.80 -10.98 3.31
CA GLY A 134 -4.39 -11.35 3.20
C GLY A 134 -3.64 -10.65 2.09
N ASP A 135 -4.33 -10.32 0.99
CA ASP A 135 -3.73 -9.78 -0.25
C ASP A 135 -4.72 -8.84 -0.93
N VAL A 136 -4.24 -7.81 -1.60
CA VAL A 136 -5.04 -6.86 -2.38
C VAL A 136 -4.33 -6.52 -3.69
N TYR A 137 -5.11 -6.34 -4.77
CA TYR A 137 -4.58 -5.96 -6.08
C TYR A 137 -5.55 -5.04 -6.80
N VAL A 138 -5.01 -4.06 -7.52
CA VAL A 138 -5.79 -3.08 -8.29
C VAL A 138 -5.59 -3.30 -9.78
N ALA A 139 -6.70 -3.37 -10.54
CA ALA A 139 -6.69 -3.47 -11.99
C ALA A 139 -8.07 -3.12 -12.57
N ASP A 140 -8.12 -2.68 -13.84
CA ASP A 140 -9.35 -2.61 -14.65
C ASP A 140 -9.75 -4.05 -15.04
N ILE A 141 -10.67 -4.66 -14.27
CA ILE A 141 -11.03 -6.08 -14.38
C ILE A 141 -12.05 -6.31 -15.52
N ASP A 142 -13.00 -5.39 -15.67
CA ASP A 142 -14.08 -5.54 -16.66
C ASP A 142 -13.83 -4.81 -17.99
N GLY A 143 -12.79 -3.95 -18.03
CA GLY A 143 -12.34 -3.26 -19.23
C GLY A 143 -13.12 -1.97 -19.52
N ASP A 144 -13.72 -1.36 -18.50
CA ASP A 144 -14.48 -0.11 -18.63
C ASP A 144 -13.60 1.15 -18.48
N GLY A 145 -12.39 1.01 -17.99
CA GLY A 145 -11.36 2.04 -17.86
C GLY A 145 -11.19 2.55 -16.44
N ASP A 146 -12.02 2.13 -15.50
CA ASP A 146 -11.93 2.45 -14.09
C ASP A 146 -11.17 1.34 -13.34
N LEU A 147 -10.42 1.67 -12.31
CA LEU A 147 -9.62 0.69 -11.58
C LEU A 147 -10.43 0.06 -10.46
N ASP A 148 -10.56 -1.26 -10.53
CA ASP A 148 -11.23 -2.10 -9.55
C ASP A 148 -10.26 -2.65 -8.50
N ILE A 149 -10.81 -3.18 -7.41
CA ILE A 149 -10.04 -3.81 -6.35
C ILE A 149 -10.40 -5.30 -6.27
N VAL A 150 -9.38 -6.15 -6.16
CA VAL A 150 -9.53 -7.59 -5.87
C VAL A 150 -8.85 -7.91 -4.56
N SER A 151 -9.49 -8.68 -3.69
CA SER A 151 -8.89 -9.16 -2.45
C SER A 151 -8.94 -10.67 -2.32
N ALA A 152 -7.98 -11.22 -1.57
CA ALA A 152 -7.97 -12.59 -1.10
C ALA A 152 -8.10 -12.62 0.43
N SER A 153 -9.12 -13.32 0.93
CA SER A 153 -9.41 -13.47 2.36
C SER A 153 -9.19 -14.93 2.77
N GLU A 154 -8.27 -15.13 3.73
CA GLU A 154 -7.76 -16.47 4.08
C GLU A 154 -8.72 -17.26 4.99
N THR A 155 -9.51 -16.57 5.83
CA THR A 155 -10.34 -17.22 6.85
C THR A 155 -11.68 -17.72 6.30
N ASP A 156 -12.27 -16.98 5.36
CA ASP A 156 -13.53 -17.36 4.71
C ASP A 156 -13.34 -18.01 3.34
N ASP A 157 -12.09 -18.28 2.90
CA ASP A 157 -11.74 -18.88 1.63
C ASP A 157 -12.28 -18.09 0.42
N THR A 158 -12.33 -16.75 0.50
CA THR A 158 -12.97 -15.88 -0.50
C THR A 158 -11.93 -15.13 -1.34
N ILE A 159 -12.20 -15.03 -2.65
CA ILE A 159 -11.64 -14.02 -3.54
C ILE A 159 -12.80 -13.08 -3.88
N ALA A 160 -12.67 -11.81 -3.54
CA ALA A 160 -13.69 -10.80 -3.80
C ALA A 160 -13.22 -9.80 -4.87
N TRP A 161 -14.15 -9.30 -5.65
CA TRP A 161 -13.98 -8.20 -6.59
C TRP A 161 -14.92 -7.07 -6.18
N TYR A 162 -14.36 -5.89 -6.08
CA TYR A 162 -15.07 -4.65 -5.76
C TYR A 162 -15.00 -3.77 -7.00
N GLU A 163 -16.12 -3.75 -7.75
CA GLU A 163 -16.28 -2.96 -8.98
C GLU A 163 -16.37 -1.48 -8.63
N ASN A 164 -15.53 -0.66 -9.26
CA ASN A 164 -15.52 0.80 -9.19
C ASN A 164 -16.57 1.35 -10.15
N ASP A 165 -17.40 2.30 -9.73
CA ASP A 165 -18.45 2.90 -10.56
C ASP A 165 -17.97 4.08 -11.44
N GLY A 166 -16.67 4.37 -11.46
CA GLY A 166 -16.02 5.42 -12.24
C GLY A 166 -16.42 6.85 -11.85
N ALA A 167 -17.04 7.04 -10.70
CA ALA A 167 -17.33 8.37 -10.19
C ALA A 167 -16.09 8.99 -9.54
N LYS A 168 -16.01 10.34 -9.51
CA LYS A 168 -14.92 11.05 -8.82
C LYS A 168 -14.84 10.73 -7.32
N ASP A 169 -15.92 10.26 -6.72
CA ASP A 169 -16.00 9.75 -5.35
C ASP A 169 -16.57 8.33 -5.48
N PRO A 170 -15.70 7.35 -5.81
CA PRO A 170 -16.13 6.05 -6.27
C PRO A 170 -16.87 5.25 -5.21
N MET A 171 -17.91 4.54 -5.64
CA MET A 171 -18.60 3.53 -4.84
C MET A 171 -18.24 2.15 -5.38
N PHE A 172 -17.88 1.27 -4.48
CA PHE A 172 -17.52 -0.11 -4.79
C PHE A 172 -18.69 -1.06 -4.50
N THR A 173 -18.97 -2.01 -5.42
CA THR A 173 -20.11 -2.94 -5.32
C THR A 173 -19.70 -4.40 -5.42
#